data_9c5b832023b625eb9a6a5b4688e5cced
#
_entry.id   9c5b832023b625eb9a6a5b4688e5cced
#
_cell.length_a   1.000
_cell.length_b   1.000
_cell.length_c   1.000
_cell.angle_alpha   90.00
_cell.angle_beta   90.00
_cell.angle_gamma   90.00
#
_symmetry.space_group_name_H-M   'P 1'
#
loop_
_entity.id
_entity.type
_entity.pdbx_description
1 polymer ?
#
loop_
_entity_poly.entity_id
_entity_poly.type
_entity_poly.pdbx_seq_one_letter_code
_entity_poly.pdbx_strand_id
1 'polypeptide(L)'
;MIVTRIEEISKSKVRVTLDSEFSLVIYKGELKKYHITENEEFPQNQYELLLTVLEKRAKLRCMNLLKSRDYTVYQLKTKLKENGYPEFLIDTAIEYVASYGYVDDERYTRAYIESVSGTKSRNQIMNDLVRKGLDRQHIAESLYQCQRSHRKN
;
A
#
# COMPACT_ATOMS: atom_id res chain seq x y z
N MET A 1 12.24 -6.71 -22.13
CA MET A 1 10.78 -6.66 -21.93
C MET A 1 10.13 -5.86 -23.06
N ILE A 2 9.03 -6.35 -23.56
CA ILE A 2 8.28 -5.66 -24.62
C ILE A 2 7.18 -4.82 -23.97
N VAL A 3 7.01 -3.60 -24.46
CA VAL A 3 5.87 -2.74 -24.11
C VAL A 3 4.66 -3.24 -24.90
N THR A 4 3.81 -4.04 -24.25
CA THR A 4 2.70 -4.70 -24.94
C THR A 4 1.46 -3.84 -25.07
N ARG A 5 1.30 -2.82 -24.20
CA ARG A 5 0.16 -1.91 -24.27
C ARG A 5 0.47 -0.60 -23.55
N ILE A 6 0.00 0.51 -24.13
CA ILE A 6 -0.01 1.82 -23.49
C ILE A 6 -1.46 2.31 -23.50
N GLU A 7 -1.99 2.66 -22.34
CA GLU A 7 -3.40 2.99 -22.16
C GLU A 7 -3.53 4.29 -21.37
N GLU A 8 -4.25 5.26 -21.90
CA GLU A 8 -4.50 6.51 -21.18
C GLU A 8 -5.44 6.27 -19.99
N ILE A 9 -5.05 6.70 -18.79
CA ILE A 9 -5.87 6.60 -17.58
C ILE A 9 -6.52 7.93 -17.28
N SER A 10 -5.78 9.01 -17.44
CA SER A 10 -6.24 10.39 -17.19
C SER A 10 -5.51 11.33 -18.14
N LYS A 11 -5.77 12.63 -18.02
CA LYS A 11 -5.08 13.63 -18.83
C LYS A 11 -3.57 13.61 -18.64
N SER A 12 -3.09 13.21 -17.46
CA SER A 12 -1.67 13.26 -17.11
C SER A 12 -0.99 11.91 -16.99
N LYS A 13 -1.75 10.81 -16.92
CA LYS A 13 -1.22 9.48 -16.61
C LYS A 13 -1.59 8.42 -17.65
N VAL A 14 -0.67 7.48 -17.81
CA VAL A 14 -0.83 6.30 -18.69
C VAL A 14 -0.47 5.04 -17.91
N ARG A 15 -1.10 3.92 -18.33
CA ARG A 15 -0.73 2.58 -17.86
C ARG A 15 0.10 1.92 -18.96
N VAL A 16 1.29 1.49 -18.59
CA VAL A 16 2.22 0.78 -19.47
C VAL A 16 2.25 -0.67 -19.05
N THR A 17 1.83 -1.58 -19.93
CA THR A 17 1.86 -3.01 -19.67
C THR A 17 3.12 -3.60 -20.30
N LEU A 18 3.84 -4.42 -19.54
CA LEU A 18 5.11 -5.02 -19.93
C LEU A 18 4.95 -6.52 -20.02
N ASP A 19 5.34 -7.09 -21.18
CA ASP A 19 5.28 -8.53 -21.44
C ASP A 19 3.88 -9.15 -21.21
N SER A 20 2.82 -8.35 -21.28
CA SER A 20 1.45 -8.75 -20.92
C SER A 20 1.30 -9.34 -19.51
N GLU A 21 2.28 -9.13 -18.64
CA GLU A 21 2.31 -9.71 -17.28
C GLU A 21 1.97 -8.71 -16.18
N PHE A 22 2.55 -7.52 -16.24
CA PHE A 22 2.34 -6.50 -15.22
C PHE A 22 2.32 -5.12 -15.83
N SER A 23 1.84 -4.14 -15.07
CA SER A 23 1.76 -2.77 -15.56
C SER A 23 2.32 -1.77 -14.57
N LEU A 24 2.73 -0.63 -15.12
CA LEU A 24 3.19 0.53 -14.37
C LEU A 24 2.31 1.71 -14.77
N VAL A 25 1.96 2.54 -13.78
CA VAL A 25 1.26 3.81 -14.06
C VAL A 25 2.28 4.93 -13.92
N ILE A 26 2.43 5.71 -14.97
CA ILE A 26 3.42 6.79 -15.07
C ILE A 26 2.78 8.05 -15.65
N TYR A 27 3.50 9.16 -15.61
CA TYR A 27 3.08 10.38 -16.26
C TYR A 27 3.34 10.29 -17.77
N LYS A 28 2.50 10.93 -18.57
CA LYS A 28 2.63 10.90 -20.04
C LYS A 28 4.01 11.35 -20.51
N GLY A 29 4.58 12.38 -19.90
CA GLY A 29 5.91 12.88 -20.25
C GLY A 29 7.02 11.86 -20.02
N GLU A 30 6.79 10.87 -19.19
CA GLU A 30 7.77 9.84 -18.89
C GLU A 30 7.91 8.80 -20.02
N LEU A 31 6.90 8.69 -20.87
CA LEU A 31 7.00 7.82 -22.05
C LEU A 31 8.21 8.21 -22.91
N LYS A 32 8.31 9.48 -23.23
CA LYS A 32 9.43 10.00 -24.03
C LYS A 32 10.74 9.98 -23.24
N LYS A 33 10.68 10.36 -21.98
CA LYS A 33 11.85 10.43 -21.11
C LYS A 33 12.58 9.09 -20.96
N TYR A 34 11.83 8.00 -20.85
CA TYR A 34 12.37 6.66 -20.64
C TYR A 34 12.33 5.77 -21.89
N HIS A 35 12.09 6.37 -23.06
CA HIS A 35 12.10 5.68 -24.36
C HIS A 35 11.10 4.52 -24.41
N ILE A 36 9.86 4.77 -23.98
CA ILE A 36 8.78 3.79 -23.95
C ILE A 36 7.89 3.96 -25.17
N THR A 37 7.87 2.92 -26.03
CA THR A 37 7.06 2.90 -27.25
C THR A 37 6.29 1.59 -27.32
N GLU A 38 4.98 1.66 -27.61
CA GLU A 38 4.14 0.47 -27.70
C GLU A 38 4.64 -0.48 -28.77
N ASN A 39 4.61 -1.78 -28.47
CA ASN A 39 5.06 -2.88 -29.31
C ASN A 39 6.57 -2.93 -29.56
N GLU A 40 7.35 -2.15 -28.81
CA GLU A 40 8.81 -2.16 -28.90
C GLU A 40 9.45 -2.65 -27.62
N GLU A 41 10.71 -3.04 -27.72
CA GLU A 41 11.53 -3.40 -26.57
C GLU A 41 11.72 -2.20 -25.66
N PHE A 42 11.51 -2.38 -24.34
CA PHE A 42 11.84 -1.35 -23.35
C PHE A 42 13.33 -1.53 -22.99
N PRO A 43 14.18 -0.53 -23.26
CA PRO A 43 15.61 -0.68 -22.94
C PRO A 43 15.81 -0.93 -21.43
N GLN A 44 16.60 -1.96 -21.11
CA GLN A 44 16.79 -2.40 -19.74
C GLN A 44 17.30 -1.27 -18.81
N ASN A 45 18.25 -0.48 -19.28
CA ASN A 45 18.79 0.63 -18.50
C ASN A 45 17.74 1.71 -18.20
N GLN A 46 16.84 1.95 -19.13
CA GLN A 46 15.74 2.91 -18.97
C GLN A 46 14.70 2.38 -17.99
N TYR A 47 14.40 1.10 -18.07
CA TYR A 47 13.50 0.42 -17.13
C TYR A 47 14.01 0.52 -15.70
N GLU A 48 15.29 0.26 -15.48
CA GLU A 48 15.91 0.34 -14.15
C GLU A 48 15.85 1.75 -13.58
N LEU A 49 16.10 2.77 -14.42
CA LEU A 49 15.99 4.17 -14.00
C LEU A 49 14.54 4.50 -13.60
N LEU A 50 13.57 4.07 -14.39
CA LEU A 50 12.15 4.29 -14.10
C LEU A 50 11.75 3.62 -12.79
N LEU A 51 12.18 2.38 -12.56
CA LEU A 51 11.86 1.67 -11.32
C LEU A 51 12.37 2.41 -10.09
N THR A 52 13.58 2.96 -10.17
CA THR A 52 14.15 3.75 -9.07
C THR A 52 13.26 4.95 -8.73
N VAL A 53 12.75 5.62 -9.76
CA VAL A 53 11.84 6.76 -9.59
C VAL A 53 10.50 6.31 -8.99
N LEU A 54 9.93 5.22 -9.50
CA LEU A 54 8.65 4.71 -9.03
C LEU A 54 8.73 4.20 -7.59
N GLU A 55 9.85 3.59 -7.21
CA GLU A 55 10.09 3.16 -5.83
C GLU A 55 10.04 4.34 -4.86
N LYS A 56 10.70 5.44 -5.21
CA LYS A 56 10.67 6.67 -4.41
C LYS A 56 9.25 7.24 -4.31
N ARG A 57 8.51 7.23 -5.42
CA ARG A 57 7.12 7.71 -5.44
C ARG A 57 6.22 6.88 -4.53
N ALA A 58 6.37 5.55 -4.56
CA ALA A 58 5.58 4.65 -3.73
C ALA A 58 5.85 4.89 -2.25
N LYS A 59 7.12 5.03 -1.86
CA LYS A 59 7.51 5.34 -0.49
C LYS A 59 6.95 6.69 -0.04
N LEU A 60 7.07 7.71 -0.87
CA LEU A 60 6.56 9.05 -0.58
C LEU A 60 5.04 9.03 -0.45
N ARG A 61 4.34 8.27 -1.30
CA ARG A 61 2.88 8.11 -1.20
C ARG A 61 2.47 7.51 0.13
N CYS A 62 3.15 6.46 0.58
CA CYS A 62 2.92 5.87 1.91
C CYS A 62 3.09 6.90 3.01
N MET A 63 4.18 7.64 2.98
CA MET A 63 4.48 8.65 3.99
C MET A 63 3.43 9.75 4.03
N ASN A 64 2.99 10.21 2.86
CA ASN A 64 1.95 11.23 2.77
C ASN A 64 0.61 10.74 3.31
N LEU A 65 0.25 9.49 3.03
CA LEU A 65 -0.97 8.89 3.57
C LEU A 65 -0.90 8.79 5.10
N LEU A 66 0.23 8.33 5.63
CA LEU A 66 0.43 8.14 7.08
C LEU A 66 0.49 9.45 7.84
N LYS A 67 0.77 10.58 7.19
CA LYS A 67 0.69 11.90 7.80
C LYS A 67 -0.74 12.30 8.12
N SER A 68 -1.71 11.86 7.31
CA SER A 68 -3.11 12.25 7.47
C SER A 68 -3.85 11.42 8.51
N ARG A 69 -3.53 10.14 8.63
CA ARG A 69 -4.12 9.23 9.61
C ARG A 69 -3.34 7.93 9.69
N ASP A 70 -3.67 7.07 10.64
CA ASP A 70 -3.12 5.73 10.70
C ASP A 70 -3.78 4.82 9.66
N TYR A 71 -2.99 3.91 9.12
CA TYR A 71 -3.42 2.89 8.17
C TYR A 71 -2.90 1.54 8.63
N THR A 72 -3.65 0.48 8.34
CA THR A 72 -3.11 -0.87 8.42
C THR A 72 -2.26 -1.16 7.17
N VAL A 73 -1.43 -2.18 7.23
CA VAL A 73 -0.65 -2.64 6.06
C VAL A 73 -1.59 -2.92 4.88
N TYR A 74 -2.68 -3.62 5.12
CA TYR A 74 -3.68 -3.94 4.10
C TYR A 74 -4.24 -2.67 3.44
N GLN A 75 -4.61 -1.68 4.24
CA GLN A 75 -5.16 -0.41 3.73
C GLN A 75 -4.14 0.34 2.87
N LEU A 76 -2.86 0.37 3.29
CA LEU A 76 -1.79 1.00 2.49
C LEU A 76 -1.59 0.26 1.17
N LYS A 77 -1.54 -1.06 1.20
CA LYS A 77 -1.42 -1.87 -0.01
C LYS A 77 -2.56 -1.59 -0.99
N THR A 78 -3.79 -1.51 -0.48
CA THR A 78 -4.97 -1.20 -1.29
C THR A 78 -4.83 0.17 -1.97
N LYS A 79 -4.40 1.18 -1.22
CA LYS A 79 -4.19 2.53 -1.77
C LYS A 79 -3.14 2.56 -2.87
N LEU A 80 -2.01 1.90 -2.64
CA LEU A 80 -0.94 1.84 -3.63
C LEU A 80 -1.37 1.06 -4.88
N LYS A 81 -2.14 -0.01 -4.69
CA LYS A 81 -2.68 -0.78 -5.81
C LYS A 81 -3.65 0.06 -6.65
N GLU A 82 -4.51 0.84 -6.00
CA GLU A 82 -5.40 1.79 -6.68
C GLU A 82 -4.63 2.84 -7.48
N ASN A 83 -3.47 3.25 -7.00
CA ASN A 83 -2.59 4.19 -7.68
C ASN A 83 -1.80 3.54 -8.83
N GLY A 84 -1.94 2.23 -9.03
CA GLY A 84 -1.34 1.53 -10.17
C GLY A 84 0.08 1.01 -9.95
N TYR A 85 0.57 0.98 -8.73
CA TYR A 85 1.87 0.39 -8.44
C TYR A 85 1.81 -1.13 -8.52
N PRO A 86 2.79 -1.79 -9.14
CA PRO A 86 2.86 -3.25 -9.13
C PRO A 86 3.22 -3.77 -7.74
N GLU A 87 2.86 -5.02 -7.48
CA GLU A 87 3.00 -5.63 -6.16
C GLU A 87 4.42 -5.55 -5.59
N PHE A 88 5.44 -5.77 -6.42
CA PHE A 88 6.83 -5.74 -5.93
C PHE A 88 7.25 -4.35 -5.45
N LEU A 89 6.74 -3.27 -6.05
CA LEU A 89 7.00 -1.91 -5.58
C LEU A 89 6.19 -1.59 -4.32
N ILE A 90 4.97 -2.10 -4.24
CA ILE A 90 4.13 -1.96 -3.04
C ILE A 90 4.83 -2.60 -1.84
N ASP A 91 5.30 -3.83 -1.99
CA ASP A 91 5.98 -4.56 -0.92
C ASP A 91 7.23 -3.82 -0.44
N THR A 92 8.03 -3.30 -1.36
CA THR A 92 9.22 -2.52 -1.03
C THR A 92 8.87 -1.25 -0.25
N ALA A 93 7.82 -0.54 -0.66
CA ALA A 93 7.38 0.68 0.02
C ALA A 93 6.85 0.39 1.42
N ILE A 94 6.06 -0.68 1.58
CA ILE A 94 5.52 -1.10 2.88
C ILE A 94 6.65 -1.50 3.83
N GLU A 95 7.60 -2.30 3.37
CA GLU A 95 8.77 -2.68 4.15
C GLU A 95 9.54 -1.46 4.66
N TYR A 96 9.72 -0.48 3.79
CA TYR A 96 10.42 0.75 4.12
C TYR A 96 9.72 1.50 5.26
N VAL A 97 8.42 1.78 5.14
CA VAL A 97 7.69 2.53 6.17
C VAL A 97 7.52 1.71 7.46
N ALA A 98 7.40 0.38 7.35
CA ALA A 98 7.32 -0.50 8.51
C ALA A 98 8.64 -0.52 9.28
N SER A 99 9.77 -0.48 8.60
CA SER A 99 11.10 -0.50 9.24
C SER A 99 11.34 0.73 10.13
N TYR A 100 10.67 1.84 9.84
CA TYR A 100 10.72 3.05 10.67
C TYR A 100 9.58 3.13 11.69
N GLY A 101 8.74 2.10 11.76
CA GLY A 101 7.59 2.09 12.67
C GLY A 101 6.45 3.01 12.25
N TYR A 102 6.44 3.49 11.01
CA TYR A 102 5.39 4.40 10.51
C TYR A 102 4.07 3.67 10.24
N VAL A 103 4.12 2.37 10.00
CA VAL A 103 2.96 1.49 9.95
C VAL A 103 3.20 0.32 10.89
N ASP A 104 2.21 -0.02 11.71
CA ASP A 104 2.33 -1.05 12.74
C ASP A 104 0.93 -1.57 13.06
N ASP A 105 0.59 -2.73 12.53
CA ASP A 105 -0.75 -3.32 12.67
C ASP A 105 -1.09 -3.63 14.12
N GLU A 106 -0.11 -3.98 14.93
CA GLU A 106 -0.29 -4.26 16.35
C GLU A 106 -0.71 -2.99 17.10
N ARG A 107 0.03 -1.91 16.86
CA ARG A 107 -0.29 -0.59 17.44
C ARG A 107 -1.67 -0.12 16.98
N TYR A 108 -1.98 -0.29 15.68
CA TYR A 108 -3.28 0.08 15.13
C TYR A 108 -4.42 -0.65 15.83
N THR A 109 -4.26 -1.96 16.00
CA THR A 109 -5.27 -2.82 16.65
C THR A 109 -5.54 -2.36 18.08
N ARG A 110 -4.50 -2.15 18.88
CA ARG A 110 -4.64 -1.70 20.27
C ARG A 110 -5.29 -0.32 20.37
N ALA A 111 -4.83 0.62 19.56
CA ALA A 111 -5.38 1.97 19.54
C ALA A 111 -6.86 1.98 19.17
N TYR A 112 -7.24 1.17 18.18
CA TYR A 112 -8.65 1.06 17.78
C TYR A 112 -9.50 0.49 18.90
N ILE A 113 -9.07 -0.61 19.52
CA ILE A 113 -9.80 -1.25 20.62
C ILE A 113 -10.02 -0.26 21.77
N GLU A 114 -8.98 0.46 22.15
CA GLU A 114 -9.06 1.46 23.22
C GLU A 114 -10.03 2.60 22.86
N SER A 115 -10.03 3.04 21.60
CA SER A 115 -10.87 4.17 21.17
C SER A 115 -12.36 3.85 21.18
N VAL A 116 -12.74 2.58 21.02
CA VAL A 116 -14.15 2.15 20.94
C VAL A 116 -14.59 1.30 22.14
N SER A 117 -13.70 1.11 23.10
CA SER A 117 -14.00 0.36 24.32
C SER A 117 -15.18 1.01 25.07
N GLY A 118 -16.18 0.20 25.41
CA GLY A 118 -17.40 0.68 26.07
C GLY A 118 -18.49 1.20 25.13
N THR A 119 -18.19 1.44 23.86
CA THR A 119 -19.18 1.89 22.87
C THR A 119 -19.54 0.83 21.84
N LYS A 120 -18.64 -0.10 21.56
CA LYS A 120 -18.86 -1.19 20.62
C LYS A 120 -18.70 -2.54 21.30
N SER A 121 -19.51 -3.51 20.85
CA SER A 121 -19.39 -4.89 21.34
C SER A 121 -18.12 -5.55 20.79
N ARG A 122 -17.70 -6.63 21.44
CA ARG A 122 -16.57 -7.45 21.00
C ARG A 122 -16.71 -7.89 19.54
N ASN A 123 -17.91 -8.33 19.15
CA ASN A 123 -18.17 -8.76 17.77
C ASN A 123 -18.08 -7.61 16.78
N GLN A 124 -18.57 -6.44 17.12
CA GLN A 124 -18.47 -5.24 16.27
C GLN A 124 -17.01 -4.85 16.06
N ILE A 125 -16.21 -4.85 17.12
CA ILE A 125 -14.78 -4.55 17.05
C ILE A 125 -14.06 -5.56 16.15
N MET A 126 -14.35 -6.86 16.35
CA MET A 126 -13.75 -7.92 15.52
C MET A 126 -14.07 -7.72 14.04
N ASN A 127 -15.33 -7.48 13.72
CA ASN A 127 -15.77 -7.28 12.33
C ASN A 127 -15.14 -6.04 11.71
N ASP A 128 -15.06 -4.94 12.45
CA ASP A 128 -14.45 -3.70 11.97
C ASP A 128 -12.97 -3.91 11.64
N LEU A 129 -12.24 -4.56 12.54
CA LEU A 129 -10.80 -4.77 12.36
C LEU A 129 -10.49 -5.79 11.25
N VAL A 130 -11.32 -6.81 11.09
CA VAL A 130 -11.18 -7.77 9.97
C VAL A 130 -11.37 -7.05 8.64
N ARG A 131 -12.33 -6.12 8.54
CA ARG A 131 -12.51 -5.32 7.32
C ARG A 131 -11.31 -4.42 7.00
N LYS A 132 -10.56 -4.03 8.03
CA LYS A 132 -9.34 -3.25 7.86
C LYS A 132 -8.12 -4.11 7.52
N GLY A 133 -8.33 -5.41 7.35
CA GLY A 133 -7.30 -6.35 6.92
C GLY A 133 -6.47 -6.97 8.02
N LEU A 134 -6.98 -6.95 9.26
CA LEU A 134 -6.27 -7.54 10.39
C LEU A 134 -6.72 -8.99 10.63
N ASP A 135 -5.80 -9.80 11.15
CA ASP A 135 -6.03 -11.22 11.39
C ASP A 135 -6.91 -11.45 12.63
N ARG A 136 -7.90 -12.37 12.52
CA ARG A 136 -8.83 -12.67 13.60
C ARG A 136 -8.14 -13.12 14.89
N GLN A 137 -7.15 -13.97 14.77
CA GLN A 137 -6.45 -14.48 15.95
C GLN A 137 -5.69 -13.37 16.67
N HIS A 138 -5.03 -12.53 15.90
CA HIS A 138 -4.32 -11.37 16.45
C HIS A 138 -5.27 -10.39 17.13
N ILE A 139 -6.42 -10.13 16.52
CA ILE A 139 -7.46 -9.26 17.11
C ILE A 139 -7.96 -9.86 18.43
N ALA A 140 -8.24 -11.15 18.46
CA ALA A 140 -8.73 -11.85 19.64
C ALA A 140 -7.71 -11.74 20.81
N GLU A 141 -6.44 -11.95 20.50
CA GLU A 141 -5.36 -11.80 21.48
C GLU A 141 -5.29 -10.39 22.03
N SER A 142 -5.39 -9.39 21.15
CA SER A 142 -5.36 -7.98 21.55
C SER A 142 -6.56 -7.60 22.42
N LEU A 143 -7.75 -8.11 22.07
CA LEU A 143 -8.97 -7.91 22.88
C LEU A 143 -8.80 -8.52 24.27
N TYR A 144 -8.25 -9.71 24.34
CA TYR A 144 -8.00 -10.39 25.61
C TYR A 144 -7.03 -9.59 26.48
N GLN A 145 -5.93 -9.11 25.92
CA GLN A 145 -4.93 -8.30 26.61
C GLN A 145 -5.51 -6.98 27.11
N CYS A 146 -6.32 -6.32 26.32
CA CYS A 146 -6.98 -5.07 26.71
C CYS A 146 -7.96 -5.30 27.88
N GLN A 147 -8.76 -6.35 27.84
CA GLN A 147 -9.67 -6.71 28.92
C GLN A 147 -8.91 -7.00 30.21
N ARG A 148 -7.80 -7.74 30.09
CA ARG A 148 -6.98 -8.10 31.25
C ARG A 148 -6.32 -6.86 31.86
N SER A 149 -5.87 -5.92 31.04
CA SER A 149 -5.31 -4.64 31.50
C SER A 149 -6.33 -3.81 32.27
N HIS A 150 -7.58 -3.73 31.79
CA HIS A 150 -8.67 -3.01 32.47
C HIS A 150 -9.09 -3.66 33.78
N ARG A 151 -8.99 -4.99 33.89
CA ARG A 151 -9.31 -5.71 35.14
C ARG A 151 -8.29 -5.47 36.26
N LYS A 152 -7.05 -5.11 35.90
CA LYS A 152 -5.99 -4.85 36.90
C LYS A 152 -6.06 -3.45 37.46
N ASN A 153 -6.84 -2.59 36.90
CA ASN A 153 -7.07 -1.23 37.36
C ASN A 153 -8.40 -1.17 38.13
#